data_bccdf7dfa4ff22b81469d14608d922c0
#
_entry.id   bccdf7dfa4ff22b81469d14608d922c0
#
_cell.length_a   1.000
_cell.length_b   1.000
_cell.length_c   1.000
_cell.angle_alpha   90.00
_cell.angle_beta   90.00
_cell.angle_gamma   90.00
#
_symmetry.space_group_name_H-M   'P 1'
#
loop_
_entity.id
_entity.type
_entity.pdbx_description
1 polymer ?
#
loop_
_entity_poly.entity_id
_entity_poly.type
_entity_poly.pdbx_seq_one_letter_code
_entity_poly.pdbx_strand_id
1 'polypeptide(L)'
;LKLSRLTLALLCLLLGTFARAEPYQIVTEEWAPYNYQQGDQLTGMATDIVQAIMMLTGDSFDVVMVPSMRSSLVLTNRPRTIMYSMFRTPEREPLYKWVGPIAEEAIHPYQLVGTPPVDSLEQLRQAPQITTRHAGLIPDVLEAQGFGNLDKSATSSQQLYRMLLAGRTGIIVGDTDAGVAYYSAQLDIAPGTLRRVPVTLYRSALYIVFSKDSDDATVAAWAEALDQLRASGELARIQQRYAQPMAYDRLP
;
A
#
# COMPACT_ATOMS: atom_id res chain seq x y z
N LEU A 1 61.79 -16.06 -17.58
CA LEU A 1 60.51 -16.59 -18.11
C LEU A 1 59.55 -17.08 -17.03
N LYS A 2 59.98 -17.44 -15.79
CA LYS A 2 59.10 -17.91 -14.70
C LYS A 2 58.47 -16.76 -13.88
N LEU A 3 59.10 -15.59 -13.82
CA LEU A 3 58.58 -14.41 -13.10
C LEU A 3 57.38 -13.77 -13.82
N SER A 4 57.34 -13.79 -15.17
CA SER A 4 56.25 -13.20 -15.96
C SER A 4 54.92 -13.97 -15.85
N ARG A 5 54.99 -15.27 -15.56
CA ARG A 5 53.76 -16.09 -15.38
C ARG A 5 53.12 -15.90 -14.01
N LEU A 6 53.96 -15.61 -13.00
CA LEU A 6 53.47 -15.35 -11.65
C LEU A 6 52.80 -13.97 -11.53
N THR A 7 53.35 -12.95 -12.22
CA THR A 7 52.77 -11.61 -12.28
C THR A 7 51.47 -11.58 -13.07
N LEU A 8 51.34 -12.37 -14.14
CA LEU A 8 50.12 -12.49 -14.92
C LEU A 8 49.00 -13.22 -14.13
N ALA A 9 49.38 -14.27 -13.37
CA ALA A 9 48.42 -14.98 -12.50
C ALA A 9 47.91 -14.10 -11.33
N LEU A 10 48.78 -13.26 -10.78
CA LEU A 10 48.39 -12.32 -9.72
C LEU A 10 47.52 -11.18 -10.24
N LEU A 11 47.72 -10.75 -11.49
CA LEU A 11 46.86 -9.73 -12.14
C LEU A 11 45.48 -10.30 -12.49
N CYS A 12 45.40 -11.58 -12.88
CA CYS A 12 44.09 -12.25 -13.08
C CYS A 12 43.32 -12.52 -11.78
N LEU A 13 44.00 -12.69 -10.64
CA LEU A 13 43.34 -12.80 -9.34
C LEU A 13 42.80 -11.44 -8.82
N LEU A 14 43.39 -10.32 -9.27
CA LEU A 14 42.90 -8.96 -8.94
C LEU A 14 41.76 -8.51 -9.85
N LEU A 15 41.47 -9.19 -10.93
CA LEU A 15 40.23 -9.10 -11.70
C LEU A 15 39.10 -9.90 -11.00
N GLY A 16 39.15 -9.89 -9.65
CA GLY A 16 38.10 -10.45 -8.81
C GLY A 16 36.75 -10.00 -9.33
N THR A 17 35.92 -10.93 -9.65
CA THR A 17 34.51 -10.77 -10.01
C THR A 17 33.94 -9.72 -9.09
N PHE A 18 33.77 -8.50 -9.56
CA PHE A 18 32.80 -7.59 -8.99
C PHE A 18 31.47 -8.33 -9.14
N ALA A 19 31.10 -9.06 -8.12
CA ALA A 19 29.75 -9.61 -8.01
C ALA A 19 28.84 -8.39 -8.09
N ARG A 20 28.30 -8.13 -9.29
CA ARG A 20 27.35 -7.06 -9.51
C ARG A 20 26.15 -7.47 -8.69
N ALA A 21 25.94 -6.79 -7.56
CA ALA A 21 24.76 -7.00 -6.76
C ALA A 21 23.55 -6.89 -7.69
N GLU A 22 22.60 -7.83 -7.58
CA GLU A 22 21.37 -7.73 -8.36
C GLU A 22 20.73 -6.34 -8.13
N PRO A 23 20.22 -5.70 -9.19
CA PRO A 23 19.54 -4.41 -9.04
C PRO A 23 18.33 -4.56 -8.11
N TYR A 24 17.97 -3.49 -7.42
CA TYR A 24 16.71 -3.47 -6.67
C TYR A 24 15.55 -3.64 -7.64
N GLN A 25 14.51 -4.34 -7.17
CA GLN A 25 13.21 -4.41 -7.83
C GLN A 25 12.16 -3.80 -6.89
N ILE A 26 11.33 -2.93 -7.43
CA ILE A 26 10.19 -2.43 -6.70
C ILE A 26 8.97 -3.25 -7.08
N VAL A 27 8.24 -3.76 -6.09
CA VAL A 27 6.95 -4.42 -6.29
C VAL A 27 5.85 -3.60 -5.64
N THR A 28 4.68 -3.60 -6.26
CA THR A 28 3.49 -2.95 -5.73
C THR A 28 2.26 -3.77 -6.06
N GLU A 29 1.12 -3.43 -5.46
CA GLU A 29 -0.16 -4.06 -5.70
C GLU A 29 -1.20 -3.02 -6.12
N GLU A 30 -2.36 -3.45 -6.61
CA GLU A 30 -3.46 -2.55 -6.94
C GLU A 30 -4.14 -2.07 -5.66
N TRP A 31 -3.99 -0.78 -5.35
CA TRP A 31 -4.66 -0.13 -4.22
C TRP A 31 -4.82 1.37 -4.44
N ALA A 32 -5.85 1.75 -5.18
CA ALA A 32 -6.15 3.16 -5.45
C ALA A 32 -6.63 3.90 -4.18
N PRO A 33 -6.27 5.18 -4.02
CA PRO A 33 -5.51 6.04 -4.93
C PRO A 33 -3.98 6.04 -4.67
N TYR A 34 -3.43 5.08 -3.92
CA TYR A 34 -2.02 5.06 -3.54
C TYR A 34 -1.12 4.52 -4.65
N ASN A 35 -1.51 3.41 -5.24
CA ASN A 35 -0.81 2.69 -6.31
C ASN A 35 -1.83 1.92 -7.14
N TYR A 36 -1.99 2.30 -8.39
CA TYR A 36 -2.99 1.70 -9.28
C TYR A 36 -2.63 1.90 -10.74
N GLN A 37 -3.25 1.09 -11.60
CA GLN A 37 -3.08 1.17 -13.03
C GLN A 37 -4.12 2.13 -13.64
N GLN A 38 -3.65 3.11 -14.43
CA GLN A 38 -4.50 3.97 -15.23
C GLN A 38 -4.11 3.84 -16.71
N GLY A 39 -4.87 3.07 -17.47
CA GLY A 39 -4.41 2.61 -18.79
C GLY A 39 -3.15 1.76 -18.63
N ASP A 40 -2.10 2.07 -19.39
CA ASP A 40 -0.81 1.38 -19.31
C ASP A 40 0.16 2.03 -18.29
N GLN A 41 -0.28 3.05 -17.56
CA GLN A 41 0.58 3.80 -16.63
C GLN A 41 0.27 3.42 -15.19
N LEU A 42 1.32 3.03 -14.45
CA LEU A 42 1.27 2.91 -13.00
C LEU A 42 1.34 4.31 -12.39
N THR A 43 0.37 4.64 -11.56
CA THR A 43 0.19 5.96 -10.93
C THR A 43 -0.29 5.81 -9.50
N GLY A 44 -0.51 6.94 -8.82
CA GLY A 44 -1.04 7.01 -7.46
C GLY A 44 -0.12 7.77 -6.51
N MET A 45 -0.67 8.18 -5.39
CA MET A 45 0.03 9.02 -4.41
C MET A 45 1.37 8.43 -3.98
N ALA A 46 1.40 7.16 -3.62
CA ALA A 46 2.62 6.52 -3.16
C ALA A 46 3.58 6.22 -4.33
N THR A 47 3.05 5.93 -5.50
CA THR A 47 3.86 5.79 -6.74
C THR A 47 4.59 7.10 -7.06
N ASP A 48 3.90 8.23 -7.00
CA ASP A 48 4.52 9.56 -7.25
C ASP A 48 5.58 9.89 -6.18
N ILE A 49 5.35 9.53 -4.92
CA ILE A 49 6.34 9.72 -3.85
C ILE A 49 7.59 8.88 -4.12
N VAL A 50 7.43 7.60 -4.48
CA VAL A 50 8.55 6.70 -4.80
C VAL A 50 9.33 7.21 -6.02
N GLN A 51 8.65 7.67 -7.06
CA GLN A 51 9.29 8.28 -8.23
C GLN A 51 10.08 9.54 -7.86
N ALA A 52 9.52 10.41 -7.01
CA ALA A 52 10.22 11.61 -6.53
C ALA A 52 11.46 11.26 -5.70
N ILE A 53 11.39 10.22 -4.86
CA ILE A 53 12.56 9.72 -4.12
C ILE A 53 13.63 9.20 -5.09
N MET A 54 13.28 8.35 -6.06
CA MET A 54 14.22 7.85 -7.07
C MET A 54 14.89 8.98 -7.86
N MET A 55 14.15 10.05 -8.18
CA MET A 55 14.73 11.23 -8.83
C MET A 55 15.78 11.93 -7.96
N LEU A 56 15.55 12.03 -6.65
CA LEU A 56 16.48 12.66 -5.70
C LEU A 56 17.72 11.80 -5.43
N THR A 57 17.56 10.48 -5.35
CA THR A 57 18.68 9.54 -5.12
C THR A 57 19.47 9.20 -6.38
N GLY A 58 18.91 9.50 -7.56
CA GLY A 58 19.47 9.09 -8.84
C GLY A 58 19.24 7.61 -9.17
N ASP A 59 18.35 6.95 -8.43
CA ASP A 59 17.98 5.56 -8.68
C ASP A 59 17.03 5.43 -9.88
N SER A 60 17.09 4.27 -10.55
CA SER A 60 16.18 3.92 -11.64
C SER A 60 15.85 2.44 -11.53
N PHE A 61 14.87 2.12 -10.70
CA PHE A 61 14.44 0.73 -10.47
C PHE A 61 13.11 0.46 -11.19
N ASP A 62 13.01 -0.75 -11.75
CA ASP A 62 11.76 -1.20 -12.36
C ASP A 62 10.69 -1.42 -11.30
N VAL A 63 9.49 -0.92 -11.56
CA VAL A 63 8.32 -1.13 -10.69
C VAL A 63 7.39 -2.14 -11.33
N VAL A 64 7.13 -3.24 -10.63
CA VAL A 64 6.28 -4.33 -11.11
C VAL A 64 5.04 -4.45 -10.23
N MET A 65 3.86 -4.36 -10.86
CA MET A 65 2.61 -4.64 -10.16
C MET A 65 2.40 -6.15 -10.06
N VAL A 66 2.11 -6.62 -8.85
CA VAL A 66 1.83 -8.03 -8.57
C VAL A 66 0.51 -8.18 -7.81
N PRO A 67 -0.17 -9.33 -7.91
CA PRO A 67 -1.36 -9.58 -7.08
C PRO A 67 -1.05 -9.49 -5.59
N SER A 68 -1.96 -8.91 -4.79
CA SER A 68 -1.78 -8.67 -3.34
C SER A 68 -1.31 -9.90 -2.56
N MET A 69 -1.80 -11.09 -2.90
CA MET A 69 -1.35 -12.34 -2.26
C MET A 69 0.13 -12.68 -2.53
N ARG A 70 0.73 -12.12 -3.58
CA ARG A 70 2.14 -12.36 -3.94
C ARG A 70 3.08 -11.29 -3.43
N SER A 71 2.59 -10.08 -3.20
CA SER A 71 3.44 -8.93 -2.86
C SER A 71 4.28 -9.18 -1.62
N SER A 72 3.67 -9.63 -0.53
CA SER A 72 4.38 -9.96 0.72
C SER A 72 5.34 -11.14 0.57
N LEU A 73 4.98 -12.17 -0.23
CA LEU A 73 5.86 -13.30 -0.51
C LEU A 73 7.09 -12.89 -1.32
N VAL A 74 6.93 -12.02 -2.31
CA VAL A 74 8.05 -11.50 -3.10
C VAL A 74 8.97 -10.68 -2.21
N LEU A 75 8.42 -9.76 -1.40
CA LEU A 75 9.20 -8.93 -0.48
C LEU A 75 10.00 -9.75 0.54
N THR A 76 9.40 -10.85 1.06
CA THR A 76 10.03 -11.69 2.09
C THR A 76 11.10 -12.62 1.50
N ASN A 77 10.88 -13.17 0.31
CA ASN A 77 11.70 -14.25 -0.24
C ASN A 77 12.69 -13.80 -1.31
N ARG A 78 12.57 -12.57 -1.80
CA ARG A 78 13.44 -12.05 -2.84
C ARG A 78 14.34 -10.95 -2.27
N PRO A 79 15.65 -11.09 -2.36
CA PRO A 79 16.59 -10.08 -1.90
C PRO A 79 16.43 -8.78 -2.71
N ARG A 80 16.90 -7.68 -2.12
CA ARG A 80 16.92 -6.35 -2.74
C ARG A 80 15.56 -5.95 -3.35
N THR A 81 14.48 -6.26 -2.62
CA THR A 81 13.12 -5.93 -3.01
C THR A 81 12.60 -4.75 -2.18
N ILE A 82 11.96 -3.81 -2.86
CA ILE A 82 11.27 -2.67 -2.26
C ILE A 82 9.77 -2.84 -2.52
N MET A 83 8.94 -2.51 -1.55
CA MET A 83 7.50 -2.40 -1.70
C MET A 83 7.03 -1.11 -1.04
N TYR A 84 5.92 -0.55 -1.46
CA TYR A 84 5.36 0.66 -0.85
C TYR A 84 3.87 0.54 -0.57
N SER A 85 3.32 1.52 0.16
CA SER A 85 1.95 1.51 0.68
C SER A 85 1.68 0.38 1.68
N MET A 86 2.70 0.01 2.46
CA MET A 86 2.55 -1.02 3.47
C MET A 86 2.26 -0.42 4.83
N PHE A 87 1.23 -0.91 5.49
CA PHE A 87 1.00 -0.63 6.91
C PHE A 87 2.07 -1.30 7.78
N ARG A 88 2.65 -0.52 8.70
CA ARG A 88 3.62 -1.01 9.68
C ARG A 88 2.86 -1.61 10.86
N THR A 89 3.11 -2.88 11.16
CA THR A 89 2.51 -3.60 12.28
C THR A 89 3.59 -4.24 13.15
N PRO A 90 3.31 -4.57 14.43
CA PRO A 90 4.29 -5.24 15.30
C PRO A 90 4.84 -6.53 14.72
N GLU A 91 4.01 -7.30 13.99
CA GLU A 91 4.41 -8.57 13.38
C GLU A 91 5.34 -8.36 12.18
N ARG A 92 5.15 -7.25 11.44
CA ARG A 92 5.95 -6.90 10.26
C ARG A 92 7.23 -6.14 10.61
N GLU A 93 7.25 -5.48 11.77
CA GLU A 93 8.36 -4.65 12.22
C GLU A 93 9.74 -5.33 12.11
N PRO A 94 9.95 -6.55 12.63
CA PRO A 94 11.25 -7.22 12.60
C PRO A 94 11.62 -7.79 11.22
N LEU A 95 10.67 -7.89 10.28
CA LEU A 95 10.86 -8.58 9.01
C LEU A 95 11.49 -7.70 7.93
N TYR A 96 11.38 -6.38 8.05
CA TYR A 96 11.70 -5.44 6.99
C TYR A 96 12.50 -4.24 7.52
N LYS A 97 13.03 -3.43 6.58
CA LYS A 97 13.54 -2.09 6.85
C LYS A 97 12.52 -1.08 6.33
N TRP A 98 12.32 0.02 7.06
CA TRP A 98 11.19 0.91 6.88
C TRP A 98 11.65 2.34 6.55
N VAL A 99 11.05 2.94 5.53
CA VAL A 99 11.20 4.35 5.16
C VAL A 99 9.82 5.00 5.16
N GLY A 100 9.64 6.03 5.94
CA GLY A 100 8.33 6.68 6.08
C GLY A 100 8.16 7.43 7.41
N PRO A 101 6.92 7.75 7.76
CA PRO A 101 5.67 7.46 7.04
C PRO A 101 5.48 8.30 5.78
N ILE A 102 4.71 7.76 4.82
CA ILE A 102 4.31 8.49 3.61
C ILE A 102 2.86 8.98 3.64
N ALA A 103 2.04 8.41 4.50
CA ALA A 103 0.67 8.84 4.80
C ALA A 103 0.22 8.25 6.15
N GLU A 104 -0.78 8.87 6.76
CA GLU A 104 -1.54 8.34 7.91
C GLU A 104 -2.93 7.99 7.43
N GLU A 105 -3.38 6.74 7.70
CA GLU A 105 -4.63 6.24 7.16
C GLU A 105 -5.49 5.53 8.21
N ALA A 106 -6.79 5.56 7.97
CA ALA A 106 -7.76 4.84 8.79
C ALA A 106 -8.74 4.06 7.91
N ILE A 107 -9.20 2.94 8.44
CA ILE A 107 -10.18 2.07 7.80
C ILE A 107 -11.48 2.14 8.57
N HIS A 108 -12.54 2.47 7.86
CA HIS A 108 -13.91 2.55 8.38
C HIS A 108 -14.83 1.62 7.59
N PRO A 109 -15.92 1.11 8.21
CA PRO A 109 -16.99 0.46 7.47
C PRO A 109 -17.84 1.49 6.73
N TYR A 110 -18.43 1.06 5.61
CA TYR A 110 -19.36 1.86 4.83
C TYR A 110 -20.64 1.08 4.53
N GLN A 111 -21.78 1.76 4.54
CA GLN A 111 -23.09 1.22 4.18
C GLN A 111 -23.86 2.18 3.27
N LEU A 112 -24.93 1.68 2.63
CA LEU A 112 -25.83 2.53 1.86
C LEU A 112 -26.68 3.41 2.80
N VAL A 113 -26.87 4.67 2.42
CA VAL A 113 -27.87 5.54 3.05
C VAL A 113 -29.25 4.94 2.78
N GLY A 114 -30.14 4.98 3.78
CA GLY A 114 -31.48 4.35 3.70
C GLY A 114 -31.54 2.91 4.23
N THR A 115 -30.39 2.27 4.50
CA THR A 115 -30.37 1.02 5.29
C THR A 115 -30.39 1.33 6.79
N PRO A 116 -30.85 0.39 7.66
CA PRO A 116 -30.79 0.59 9.11
C PRO A 116 -29.38 0.98 9.55
N PRO A 117 -29.23 2.08 10.29
CA PRO A 117 -27.91 2.59 10.65
C PRO A 117 -27.17 1.66 11.62
N VAL A 118 -25.89 1.46 11.34
CA VAL A 118 -24.93 0.87 12.27
C VAL A 118 -24.06 2.00 12.79
N ASP A 119 -24.06 2.24 14.10
CA ASP A 119 -23.42 3.40 14.73
C ASP A 119 -22.42 3.01 15.83
N SER A 120 -22.23 1.72 16.07
CA SER A 120 -21.31 1.23 17.09
C SER A 120 -20.61 -0.06 16.67
N LEU A 121 -19.48 -0.34 17.34
CA LEU A 121 -18.74 -1.60 17.14
C LEU A 121 -19.61 -2.82 17.49
N GLU A 122 -20.44 -2.72 18.52
CA GLU A 122 -21.32 -3.80 18.93
C GLU A 122 -22.36 -4.10 17.84
N GLN A 123 -23.03 -3.09 17.31
CA GLN A 123 -23.97 -3.25 16.19
C GLN A 123 -23.26 -3.82 14.95
N LEU A 124 -22.01 -3.40 14.68
CA LEU A 124 -21.25 -3.91 13.58
C LEU A 124 -20.95 -5.41 13.73
N ARG A 125 -20.64 -5.87 14.95
CA ARG A 125 -20.43 -7.30 15.25
C ARG A 125 -21.72 -8.12 15.12
N GLN A 126 -22.87 -7.51 15.39
CA GLN A 126 -24.19 -8.15 15.29
C GLN A 126 -24.81 -8.03 13.89
N ALA A 127 -24.21 -7.25 12.98
CA ALA A 127 -24.67 -7.15 11.62
C ALA A 127 -24.71 -8.54 10.95
N PRO A 128 -25.69 -8.82 10.08
CA PRO A 128 -25.79 -10.13 9.43
C PRO A 128 -24.55 -10.52 8.66
N GLN A 129 -23.90 -9.55 8.01
CA GLN A 129 -22.73 -9.76 7.18
C GLN A 129 -21.95 -8.47 7.00
N ILE A 130 -20.62 -8.60 7.04
CA ILE A 130 -19.67 -7.55 6.64
C ILE A 130 -18.84 -8.12 5.49
N THR A 131 -18.87 -7.49 4.33
CA THR A 131 -18.07 -7.95 3.20
C THR A 131 -16.74 -7.19 3.15
N THR A 132 -15.66 -7.94 3.01
CA THR A 132 -14.30 -7.43 2.84
C THR A 132 -13.59 -8.15 1.68
N ARG A 133 -12.39 -7.71 1.34
CA ARG A 133 -11.59 -8.41 0.33
C ARG A 133 -11.19 -9.81 0.79
N HIS A 134 -10.95 -10.69 -0.19
CA HIS A 134 -10.56 -12.08 0.06
C HIS A 134 -9.28 -12.21 0.89
N ALA A 135 -8.32 -11.32 0.70
CA ALA A 135 -7.02 -11.35 1.36
C ALA A 135 -6.47 -9.94 1.59
N GLY A 136 -5.47 -9.85 2.43
CA GLY A 136 -4.76 -8.62 2.80
C GLY A 136 -4.89 -8.33 4.29
N LEU A 137 -4.28 -7.23 4.73
CA LEU A 137 -4.24 -6.87 6.15
C LEU A 137 -5.63 -6.73 6.78
N ILE A 138 -6.59 -6.15 6.06
CA ILE A 138 -7.88 -5.77 6.66
C ILE A 138 -8.72 -6.99 7.07
N PRO A 139 -8.94 -8.02 6.23
CA PRO A 139 -9.61 -9.23 6.70
C PRO A 139 -8.89 -9.89 7.89
N ASP A 140 -7.55 -9.92 7.89
CA ASP A 140 -6.78 -10.51 8.99
C ASP A 140 -6.97 -9.72 10.30
N VAL A 141 -6.97 -8.39 10.23
CA VAL A 141 -7.24 -7.51 11.38
C VAL A 141 -8.65 -7.72 11.92
N LEU A 142 -9.67 -7.84 11.05
CA LEU A 142 -11.05 -8.08 11.47
C LEU A 142 -11.20 -9.43 12.14
N GLU A 143 -10.59 -10.48 11.60
CA GLU A 143 -10.57 -11.82 12.22
C GLU A 143 -9.90 -11.79 13.60
N ALA A 144 -8.73 -11.13 13.71
CA ALA A 144 -8.02 -10.97 14.98
C ALA A 144 -8.83 -10.17 16.00
N GLN A 145 -9.67 -9.25 15.56
CA GLN A 145 -10.62 -8.52 16.42
C GLN A 145 -11.90 -9.31 16.76
N GLY A 146 -12.01 -10.57 16.30
CA GLY A 146 -13.10 -11.49 16.63
C GLY A 146 -14.39 -11.24 15.86
N PHE A 147 -14.32 -10.67 14.66
CA PHE A 147 -15.48 -10.60 13.77
C PHE A 147 -15.77 -11.97 13.17
N GLY A 148 -16.94 -12.56 13.49
CA GLY A 148 -17.38 -13.85 12.98
C GLY A 148 -18.33 -13.78 11.80
N ASN A 149 -18.72 -12.58 11.38
CA ASN A 149 -19.72 -12.30 10.34
C ASN A 149 -19.10 -11.79 9.03
N LEU A 150 -17.86 -12.17 8.75
CA LEU A 150 -17.11 -11.71 7.56
C LEU A 150 -17.46 -12.55 6.32
N ASP A 151 -17.77 -11.86 5.24
CA ASP A 151 -17.77 -12.41 3.88
C ASP A 151 -16.52 -11.91 3.15
N LYS A 152 -15.61 -12.83 2.83
CA LYS A 152 -14.36 -12.55 2.12
C LYS A 152 -14.42 -12.95 0.64
N SER A 153 -15.59 -12.83 0.00
CA SER A 153 -15.79 -13.24 -1.39
C SER A 153 -15.31 -12.22 -2.42
N ALA A 154 -15.12 -10.95 -2.03
CA ALA A 154 -14.66 -9.92 -2.95
C ALA A 154 -13.16 -10.04 -3.28
N THR A 155 -12.82 -10.11 -4.56
CA THR A 155 -11.44 -10.24 -5.05
C THR A 155 -10.78 -8.89 -5.36
N SER A 156 -11.57 -7.80 -5.37
CA SER A 156 -11.10 -6.43 -5.60
C SER A 156 -11.96 -5.42 -4.85
N SER A 157 -11.42 -4.23 -4.62
CA SER A 157 -12.18 -3.12 -4.05
C SER A 157 -13.38 -2.76 -4.93
N GLN A 158 -13.21 -2.68 -6.25
CA GLN A 158 -14.32 -2.38 -7.15
C GLN A 158 -15.49 -3.38 -6.99
N GLN A 159 -15.19 -4.66 -6.75
CA GLN A 159 -16.22 -5.67 -6.51
C GLN A 159 -16.95 -5.42 -5.19
N LEU A 160 -16.27 -4.98 -4.11
CA LEU A 160 -16.91 -4.62 -2.85
C LEU A 160 -18.04 -3.59 -3.07
N TYR A 161 -17.74 -2.50 -3.78
CA TYR A 161 -18.74 -1.45 -4.04
C TYR A 161 -19.89 -1.95 -4.92
N ARG A 162 -19.59 -2.75 -5.95
CA ARG A 162 -20.64 -3.34 -6.79
C ARG A 162 -21.57 -4.28 -6.00
N MET A 163 -21.02 -5.04 -5.06
CA MET A 163 -21.83 -5.90 -4.18
C MET A 163 -22.72 -5.06 -3.25
N LEU A 164 -22.20 -3.98 -2.69
CA LEU A 164 -22.95 -3.06 -1.86
C LEU A 164 -24.10 -2.39 -2.64
N LEU A 165 -23.79 -1.83 -3.81
CA LEU A 165 -24.78 -1.17 -4.69
C LEU A 165 -25.87 -2.12 -5.19
N ALA A 166 -25.53 -3.40 -5.41
CA ALA A 166 -26.47 -4.44 -5.79
C ALA A 166 -27.29 -5.01 -4.63
N GLY A 167 -27.09 -4.51 -3.40
CA GLY A 167 -27.77 -5.01 -2.21
C GLY A 167 -27.36 -6.43 -1.80
N ARG A 168 -26.23 -6.94 -2.30
CA ARG A 168 -25.72 -8.27 -1.93
C ARG A 168 -25.06 -8.28 -0.57
N THR A 169 -24.67 -7.13 -0.08
CA THR A 169 -24.15 -6.89 1.27
C THR A 169 -24.69 -5.57 1.80
N GLY A 170 -24.83 -5.46 3.11
CA GLY A 170 -25.26 -4.20 3.75
C GLY A 170 -24.07 -3.32 4.17
N ILE A 171 -22.92 -3.92 4.41
CA ILE A 171 -21.73 -3.23 4.95
C ILE A 171 -20.49 -3.74 4.24
N ILE A 172 -19.61 -2.82 3.83
CA ILE A 172 -18.30 -3.13 3.27
C ILE A 172 -17.18 -2.54 4.12
N VAL A 173 -16.03 -3.23 4.13
CA VAL A 173 -14.78 -2.77 4.76
C VAL A 173 -13.61 -3.21 3.87
N GLY A 174 -12.71 -2.30 3.52
CA GLY A 174 -11.54 -2.69 2.74
C GLY A 174 -10.65 -1.56 2.29
N ASP A 175 -11.20 -0.34 2.24
CA ASP A 175 -10.46 0.82 1.74
C ASP A 175 -10.43 1.94 2.78
N THR A 176 -9.47 2.84 2.62
CA THR A 176 -9.41 4.12 3.34
C THR A 176 -10.50 5.06 2.84
N ASP A 177 -10.71 6.16 3.55
CA ASP A 177 -11.64 7.20 3.10
C ASP A 177 -11.27 7.74 1.70
N ALA A 178 -9.98 7.87 1.39
CA ALA A 178 -9.50 8.25 0.06
C ALA A 178 -9.81 7.18 -1.01
N GLY A 179 -9.70 5.90 -0.65
CA GLY A 179 -10.09 4.80 -1.52
C GLY A 179 -11.59 4.78 -1.79
N VAL A 180 -12.40 5.03 -0.76
CA VAL A 180 -13.86 5.16 -0.93
C VAL A 180 -14.21 6.31 -1.88
N ALA A 181 -13.58 7.47 -1.73
CA ALA A 181 -13.79 8.61 -2.64
C ALA A 181 -13.39 8.27 -4.08
N TYR A 182 -12.25 7.60 -4.27
CA TYR A 182 -11.78 7.16 -5.58
C TYR A 182 -12.78 6.20 -6.26
N TYR A 183 -13.20 5.13 -5.57
CA TYR A 183 -14.12 4.16 -6.16
C TYR A 183 -15.54 4.73 -6.33
N SER A 184 -15.95 5.67 -5.48
CA SER A 184 -17.21 6.39 -5.68
C SER A 184 -17.20 7.18 -6.99
N ALA A 185 -16.11 7.87 -7.31
CA ALA A 185 -15.96 8.57 -8.58
C ALA A 185 -15.88 7.61 -9.77
N GLN A 186 -15.13 6.50 -9.64
CA GLN A 186 -14.97 5.49 -10.70
C GLN A 186 -16.26 4.74 -11.06
N LEU A 187 -17.17 4.60 -10.12
CA LEU A 187 -18.43 3.86 -10.27
C LEU A 187 -19.65 4.77 -10.36
N ASP A 188 -19.44 6.08 -10.55
CA ASP A 188 -20.50 7.10 -10.60
C ASP A 188 -21.47 7.02 -9.42
N ILE A 189 -20.96 6.71 -8.22
CA ILE A 189 -21.76 6.68 -6.99
C ILE A 189 -22.09 8.11 -6.62
N ALA A 190 -23.36 8.45 -6.62
CA ALA A 190 -23.82 9.79 -6.30
C ALA A 190 -23.41 10.21 -4.88
N PRO A 191 -23.03 11.47 -4.65
CA PRO A 191 -22.80 12.00 -3.30
C PRO A 191 -23.97 11.71 -2.36
N GLY A 192 -23.65 11.29 -1.13
CA GLY A 192 -24.67 10.94 -0.13
C GLY A 192 -25.28 9.54 -0.30
N THR A 193 -24.81 8.72 -1.26
CA THR A 193 -25.25 7.32 -1.38
C THR A 193 -24.63 6.43 -0.31
N LEU A 194 -23.34 6.68 0.01
CA LEU A 194 -22.60 5.95 1.03
C LEU A 194 -22.58 6.71 2.35
N ARG A 195 -22.70 5.99 3.44
CA ARG A 195 -22.54 6.49 4.80
C ARG A 195 -21.36 5.77 5.46
N ARG A 196 -20.43 6.54 6.02
CA ARG A 196 -19.38 6.00 6.89
C ARG A 196 -20.00 5.60 8.23
N VAL A 197 -19.72 4.39 8.67
CA VAL A 197 -20.04 3.95 10.04
C VAL A 197 -19.05 4.63 11.00
N PRO A 198 -19.47 5.24 12.11
CA PRO A 198 -18.60 6.00 13.01
C PRO A 198 -17.74 5.11 13.92
N VAL A 199 -17.11 4.10 13.31
CA VAL A 199 -16.23 3.14 13.96
C VAL A 199 -14.93 3.09 13.18
N THR A 200 -13.79 3.38 13.83
CA THR A 200 -12.47 3.16 13.25
C THR A 200 -12.03 1.74 13.56
N LEU A 201 -11.91 0.91 12.52
CA LEU A 201 -11.51 -0.50 12.66
C LEU A 201 -9.99 -0.68 12.68
N TYR A 202 -9.28 0.17 11.94
CA TYR A 202 -7.83 0.16 11.89
C TYR A 202 -7.30 1.56 11.62
N ARG A 203 -6.17 1.90 12.21
CA ARG A 203 -5.43 3.15 11.92
C ARG A 203 -3.95 2.86 12.00
N SER A 204 -3.23 3.26 10.97
CA SER A 204 -1.78 3.16 10.94
C SER A 204 -1.20 4.02 9.83
N ALA A 205 0.10 4.21 9.86
CA ALA A 205 0.82 4.88 8.80
C ALA A 205 1.23 3.93 7.69
N LEU A 206 1.35 4.45 6.47
CA LEU A 206 1.87 3.78 5.29
C LEU A 206 3.36 4.08 5.13
N TYR A 207 4.10 3.06 4.75
CA TYR A 207 5.55 3.11 4.58
C TYR A 207 6.00 2.55 3.23
N ILE A 208 7.22 2.93 2.84
CA ILE A 208 8.04 2.21 1.88
C ILE A 208 8.83 1.17 2.67
N VAL A 209 8.94 -0.03 2.16
CA VAL A 209 9.54 -1.19 2.86
C VAL A 209 10.61 -1.81 1.97
N PHE A 210 11.70 -2.16 2.60
CA PHE A 210 12.81 -2.86 1.98
C PHE A 210 12.94 -4.26 2.56
N SER A 211 13.27 -5.25 1.72
CA SER A 211 13.64 -6.58 2.22
C SER A 211 14.77 -6.47 3.25
N LYS A 212 14.82 -7.41 4.19
CA LYS A 212 15.70 -7.34 5.37
C LYS A 212 17.18 -7.25 5.01
N ASP A 213 17.58 -7.85 3.90
CA ASP A 213 18.94 -7.90 3.37
C ASP A 213 19.35 -6.64 2.57
N SER A 214 18.45 -5.69 2.37
CA SER A 214 18.73 -4.44 1.66
C SER A 214 19.86 -3.66 2.31
N ASP A 215 20.69 -2.98 1.49
CA ASP A 215 21.81 -2.18 1.99
C ASP A 215 21.34 -1.04 2.87
N ASP A 216 21.92 -0.89 4.05
CA ASP A 216 21.59 0.21 4.96
C ASP A 216 21.83 1.59 4.33
N ALA A 217 22.84 1.72 3.49
CA ALA A 217 23.14 2.95 2.77
C ALA A 217 22.01 3.34 1.80
N THR A 218 21.45 2.38 1.05
CA THR A 218 20.30 2.62 0.16
C THR A 218 19.06 3.02 0.96
N VAL A 219 18.77 2.31 2.06
CA VAL A 219 17.64 2.63 2.93
C VAL A 219 17.78 4.03 3.53
N ALA A 220 18.98 4.40 4.00
CA ALA A 220 19.26 5.72 4.55
C ALA A 220 19.12 6.83 3.50
N ALA A 221 19.62 6.62 2.27
CA ALA A 221 19.47 7.58 1.17
C ALA A 221 18.00 7.83 0.83
N TRP A 222 17.16 6.80 0.80
CA TRP A 222 15.73 6.95 0.58
C TRP A 222 15.01 7.65 1.73
N ALA A 223 15.42 7.40 2.98
CA ALA A 223 14.90 8.11 4.13
C ALA A 223 15.23 9.60 4.08
N GLU A 224 16.48 9.94 3.76
CA GLU A 224 16.93 11.33 3.59
C GLU A 224 16.18 12.03 2.42
N ALA A 225 16.02 11.36 1.28
CA ALA A 225 15.25 11.89 0.16
C ALA A 225 13.80 12.17 0.54
N LEU A 226 13.16 11.27 1.28
CA LEU A 226 11.80 11.49 1.80
C LEU A 226 11.75 12.70 2.77
N ASP A 227 12.75 12.88 3.61
CA ASP A 227 12.84 14.05 4.50
C ASP A 227 13.04 15.35 3.71
N GLN A 228 13.78 15.33 2.61
CA GLN A 228 13.89 16.46 1.67
C GLN A 228 12.54 16.78 1.02
N LEU A 229 11.75 15.77 0.60
CA LEU A 229 10.40 15.98 0.08
C LEU A 229 9.47 16.62 1.12
N ARG A 230 9.60 16.24 2.40
CA ARG A 230 8.85 16.87 3.51
C ARG A 230 9.27 18.32 3.69
N ALA A 231 10.56 18.58 3.81
CA ALA A 231 11.10 19.90 4.08
C ALA A 231 10.80 20.91 2.95
N SER A 232 10.80 20.46 1.69
CA SER A 232 10.45 21.29 0.53
C SER A 232 8.94 21.51 0.35
N GLY A 233 8.09 20.77 1.07
CA GLY A 233 6.64 20.75 0.90
C GLY A 233 6.16 19.93 -0.32
N GLU A 234 7.07 19.27 -1.05
CA GLU A 234 6.70 18.45 -2.21
C GLU A 234 5.87 17.25 -1.82
N LEU A 235 6.20 16.59 -0.69
CA LEU A 235 5.39 15.50 -0.15
C LEU A 235 3.92 15.93 0.04
N ALA A 236 3.69 17.09 0.66
CA ALA A 236 2.35 17.63 0.86
C ALA A 236 1.65 17.94 -0.46
N ARG A 237 2.37 18.47 -1.46
CA ARG A 237 1.82 18.74 -2.80
C ARG A 237 1.41 17.44 -3.51
N ILE A 238 2.20 16.38 -3.41
CA ILE A 238 1.85 15.07 -3.95
C ILE A 238 0.57 14.58 -3.26
N GLN A 239 0.54 14.56 -1.94
CA GLN A 239 -0.63 14.11 -1.17
C GLN A 239 -1.90 14.88 -1.54
N GLN A 240 -1.82 16.20 -1.67
CA GLN A 240 -2.97 17.06 -2.03
C GLN A 240 -3.56 16.76 -3.40
N ARG A 241 -2.75 16.33 -4.39
CA ARG A 241 -3.27 15.92 -5.71
C ARG A 241 -4.24 14.75 -5.64
N TYR A 242 -4.08 13.90 -4.64
CA TYR A 242 -4.90 12.70 -4.42
C TYR A 242 -5.93 12.86 -3.30
N ALA A 243 -5.91 13.97 -2.57
CA ALA A 243 -6.92 14.31 -1.58
C ALA A 243 -8.20 14.75 -2.29
N GLN A 244 -9.09 13.80 -2.55
CA GLN A 244 -10.40 14.11 -3.11
C GLN A 244 -11.37 14.54 -1.99
N PRO A 245 -12.21 15.58 -2.22
CA PRO A 245 -13.25 15.94 -1.27
C PRO A 245 -14.23 14.77 -1.12
N MET A 246 -14.39 14.29 0.11
CA MET A 246 -15.31 13.19 0.38
C MET A 246 -16.74 13.70 0.32
N ALA A 247 -17.54 13.12 -0.56
CA ALA A 247 -18.92 13.53 -0.81
C ALA A 247 -19.86 13.33 0.41
N TYR A 248 -19.41 12.60 1.43
CA TYR A 248 -20.20 12.33 2.66
C TYR A 248 -19.90 13.30 3.82
N ASP A 249 -18.87 14.15 3.74
CA ASP A 249 -18.59 15.17 4.76
C ASP A 249 -19.59 16.35 4.71
N ARG A 250 -20.59 16.31 3.82
CA ARG A 250 -21.60 17.34 3.63
C ARG A 250 -23.01 16.92 4.07
N LEU A 251 -23.13 15.90 4.92
CA LEU A 251 -24.43 15.62 5.54
C LEU A 251 -24.64 16.60 6.70
N PRO A 252 -25.79 17.28 6.77
CA PRO A 252 -26.11 18.24 7.83
C PRO A 252 -26.19 17.58 9.19
#